data_d69eb0850d952a76d67ced3f8884c198
#
_entry.id   d69eb0850d952a76d67ced3f8884c198
#
_cell.length_a   1.000
_cell.length_b   1.000
_cell.length_c   1.000
_cell.angle_alpha   90.00
_cell.angle_beta   90.00
_cell.angle_gamma   90.00
#
_symmetry.space_group_name_H-M   'P 1'
#
loop_
_entity.id
_entity.type
_entity.pdbx_description
1 polymer ?
#
loop_
_entity_poly.entity_id
_entity_poly.type
_entity_poly.pdbx_seq_one_letter_code
_entity_poly.pdbx_strand_id
1 'polypeptide(L)'
;MAKINRGVSLYGAIVYNQQKVDDATARIIYGNRMITDVTGNPEQVVRQTMWAFENYLLANKNTEKPILHISLNPSLDDRLTDSQFAGLAKEYMQRMGYGDQPYIVYVHEDIGRRHIHIVSTCVNEKGEKIDDAYEWNRSMKACRELERKFGLKQVEDKRKELLEPYLKKADYQSGDVKKQVSNIVKSAFGPYRYLSFGAYSALLTRLNIAA
;
A
#
# COMPACT_ATOMS: atom_id res chain seq x y z
N MET A 1 7.04 0.94 -3.60
CA MET A 1 5.66 0.63 -4.03
C MET A 1 4.68 0.99 -2.92
N ALA A 2 3.54 1.61 -3.25
CA ALA A 2 2.52 1.98 -2.28
C ALA A 2 1.49 0.86 -2.09
N LYS A 3 0.96 0.74 -0.87
CA LYS A 3 -0.19 -0.10 -0.53
C LYS A 3 -1.19 0.76 0.23
N ILE A 4 -2.43 0.80 -0.25
CA ILE A 4 -3.53 1.56 0.36
C ILE A 4 -4.51 0.56 0.96
N ASN A 5 -4.79 0.72 2.25
CA ASN A 5 -5.81 -0.02 2.97
C ASN A 5 -6.85 0.96 3.49
N ARG A 6 -8.12 0.53 3.54
CA ARG A 6 -9.22 1.29 4.13
C ARG A 6 -9.77 0.57 5.34
N GLY A 7 -10.04 1.30 6.39
CA GLY A 7 -10.54 0.76 7.65
C GLY A 7 -11.67 1.58 8.24
N VAL A 8 -12.33 1.00 9.23
CA VAL A 8 -13.40 1.64 10.00
C VAL A 8 -12.88 2.29 11.30
N SER A 9 -11.76 1.78 11.83
CA SER A 9 -11.24 2.18 13.13
C SER A 9 -10.00 3.07 13.01
N LEU A 10 -10.17 4.36 13.28
CA LEU A 10 -9.05 5.28 13.45
C LEU A 10 -8.19 4.87 14.65
N TYR A 11 -8.84 4.55 15.78
CA TYR A 11 -8.16 4.10 16.99
C TYR A 11 -7.22 2.92 16.71
N GLY A 12 -7.73 1.88 16.03
CA GLY A 12 -6.91 0.72 15.70
C GLY A 12 -5.70 1.06 14.81
N ALA A 13 -5.88 1.97 13.83
CA ALA A 13 -4.80 2.38 12.96
C ALA A 13 -3.71 3.18 13.70
N ILE A 14 -4.11 4.07 14.63
CA ILE A 14 -3.16 4.88 15.41
C ILE A 14 -2.47 4.02 16.46
N VAL A 15 -3.21 3.20 17.23
CA VAL A 15 -2.65 2.32 18.27
C VAL A 15 -1.63 1.35 17.68
N TYR A 16 -1.92 0.76 16.53
CA TYR A 16 -0.97 -0.13 15.84
C TYR A 16 0.39 0.56 15.59
N ASN A 17 0.38 1.80 15.12
CA ASN A 17 1.60 2.54 14.85
C ASN A 17 2.24 3.06 16.14
N GLN A 18 1.44 3.51 17.12
CA GLN A 18 1.94 3.99 18.41
C GLN A 18 2.66 2.87 19.19
N GLN A 19 2.12 1.66 19.17
CA GLN A 19 2.79 0.51 19.79
C GLN A 19 4.17 0.26 19.20
N LYS A 20 4.34 0.44 17.89
CA LYS A 20 5.66 0.36 17.24
C LYS A 20 6.59 1.49 17.66
N VAL A 21 6.05 2.67 17.97
CA VAL A 21 6.82 3.79 18.52
C VAL A 21 7.28 3.46 19.95
N ASP A 22 6.39 2.93 20.76
CA ASP A 22 6.67 2.54 22.15
C ASP A 22 7.72 1.41 22.21
N ASP A 23 7.68 0.48 21.23
CA ASP A 23 8.67 -0.59 21.05
C ASP A 23 9.99 -0.10 20.44
N ALA A 24 10.17 1.22 20.22
CA ALA A 24 11.32 1.84 19.55
C ALA A 24 11.63 1.29 18.15
N THR A 25 10.65 0.69 17.47
CA THR A 25 10.75 0.17 16.09
C THR A 25 10.13 1.09 15.05
N ALA A 26 9.50 2.18 15.52
CA ALA A 26 8.96 3.24 14.67
C ALA A 26 9.12 4.60 15.35
N ARG A 27 8.92 5.68 14.59
CA ARG A 27 8.79 7.04 15.13
C ARG A 27 7.92 7.90 14.24
N ILE A 28 7.30 8.92 14.83
CA ILE A 28 6.57 9.96 14.09
C ILE A 28 7.59 10.89 13.45
N ILE A 29 7.44 11.14 12.14
CA ILE A 29 8.35 12.02 11.40
C ILE A 29 7.65 13.25 10.81
N TYR A 30 6.33 13.22 10.68
CA TYR A 30 5.57 14.34 10.13
C TYR A 30 4.07 14.22 10.46
N GLY A 31 3.41 15.38 10.64
CA GLY A 31 1.97 15.50 10.72
C GLY A 31 1.47 16.66 9.87
N ASN A 32 0.38 16.47 9.17
CA ASN A 32 -0.34 17.51 8.46
C ASN A 32 -1.62 17.87 9.18
N ARG A 33 -1.84 19.16 9.43
CA ARG A 33 -3.02 19.67 10.17
C ARG A 33 -3.19 19.04 11.56
N MET A 34 -2.08 18.71 12.20
CA MET A 34 -2.05 18.16 13.56
C MET A 34 -0.75 18.49 14.29
N ILE A 35 -0.80 18.43 15.60
CA ILE A 35 0.38 18.57 16.46
C ILE A 35 1.01 17.18 16.58
N THR A 36 2.30 17.08 16.28
CA THR A 36 3.08 15.83 16.37
C THR A 36 4.03 15.80 17.56
N ASP A 37 4.34 16.95 18.12
CA ASP A 37 5.19 17.07 19.32
C ASP A 37 4.32 16.92 20.58
N VAL A 38 3.78 15.71 20.72
CA VAL A 38 2.90 15.36 21.84
C VAL A 38 3.73 14.65 22.88
N THR A 39 3.90 15.31 24.04
CA THR A 39 4.52 14.71 25.22
C THR A 39 3.45 14.11 26.13
N GLY A 40 3.64 12.90 26.59
CA GLY A 40 2.69 12.23 27.47
C GLY A 40 2.84 10.71 27.45
N ASN A 41 1.94 10.03 28.15
CA ASN A 41 1.87 8.59 28.06
C ASN A 41 1.25 8.17 26.70
N PRO A 42 1.47 6.92 26.24
CA PRO A 42 1.01 6.45 24.92
C PRO A 42 -0.49 6.67 24.68
N GLU A 43 -1.32 6.52 25.70
CA GLU A 43 -2.76 6.71 25.60
C GLU A 43 -3.14 8.18 25.34
N GLN A 44 -2.42 9.12 25.97
CA GLN A 44 -2.62 10.55 25.75
C GLN A 44 -2.20 10.94 24.33
N VAL A 45 -1.09 10.41 23.84
CA VAL A 45 -0.60 10.62 22.46
C VAL A 45 -1.65 10.13 21.44
N VAL A 46 -2.17 8.92 21.61
CA VAL A 46 -3.22 8.36 20.77
C VAL A 46 -4.45 9.26 20.76
N ARG A 47 -4.94 9.68 21.93
CA ARG A 47 -6.13 10.54 22.07
C ARG A 47 -5.95 11.88 21.38
N GLN A 48 -4.82 12.55 21.59
CA GLN A 48 -4.54 13.84 20.95
C GLN A 48 -4.39 13.72 19.43
N THR A 49 -3.76 12.65 18.96
CA THR A 49 -3.70 12.38 17.51
C THR A 49 -5.09 12.20 16.92
N MET A 50 -6.00 11.51 17.62
CA MET A 50 -7.37 11.28 17.15
C MET A 50 -8.16 12.59 17.01
N TRP A 51 -7.95 13.59 17.86
CA TRP A 51 -8.67 14.87 17.78
C TRP A 51 -8.53 15.57 16.43
N ALA A 52 -7.37 15.44 15.79
CA ALA A 52 -7.15 16.04 14.48
C ALA A 52 -8.09 15.50 13.38
N PHE A 53 -8.67 14.32 13.60
CA PHE A 53 -9.56 13.66 12.65
C PHE A 53 -11.04 13.79 13.00
N GLU A 54 -11.36 14.22 14.25
CA GLU A 54 -12.70 14.14 14.80
C GLU A 54 -13.74 14.89 13.95
N ASN A 55 -13.44 16.15 13.57
CA ASN A 55 -14.35 16.96 12.78
C ASN A 55 -14.65 16.34 11.41
N TYR A 56 -13.66 15.71 10.78
CA TYR A 56 -13.80 15.06 9.49
C TYR A 56 -14.70 13.83 9.59
N LEU A 57 -14.50 13.02 10.62
CA LEU A 57 -15.27 11.78 10.83
C LEU A 57 -16.69 12.06 11.31
N LEU A 58 -16.90 13.13 12.06
CA LEU A 58 -18.24 13.57 12.47
C LEU A 58 -19.06 14.16 11.31
N ALA A 59 -18.38 14.80 10.36
CA ALA A 59 -19.03 15.41 9.19
C ALA A 59 -19.62 14.37 8.21
N ASN A 60 -19.14 13.13 8.21
CA ASN A 60 -19.62 12.09 7.30
C ASN A 60 -19.85 10.75 8.03
N LYS A 61 -21.10 10.31 8.01
CA LYS A 61 -21.52 9.02 8.57
C LYS A 61 -21.84 7.96 7.50
N ASN A 62 -21.76 8.33 6.23
CA ASN A 62 -22.19 7.47 5.11
C ASN A 62 -21.03 6.65 4.54
N THR A 63 -19.78 7.02 4.80
CA THR A 63 -18.61 6.31 4.32
C THR A 63 -18.27 5.16 5.27
N GLU A 64 -18.47 3.92 4.84
CA GLU A 64 -18.25 2.73 5.68
C GLU A 64 -16.79 2.60 6.17
N LYS A 65 -15.81 2.96 5.33
CA LYS A 65 -14.37 2.82 5.62
C LYS A 65 -13.66 4.15 5.39
N PRO A 66 -13.84 5.14 6.29
CA PRO A 66 -13.30 6.48 6.11
C PRO A 66 -11.79 6.58 6.37
N ILE A 67 -11.19 5.60 7.05
CA ILE A 67 -9.78 5.66 7.45
C ILE A 67 -8.89 5.11 6.35
N LEU A 68 -7.86 5.87 6.02
CA LEU A 68 -6.78 5.47 5.11
C LEU A 68 -5.56 5.07 5.92
N HIS A 69 -5.02 3.89 5.61
CA HIS A 69 -3.73 3.43 6.09
C HIS A 69 -2.87 3.08 4.88
N ILE A 70 -1.94 3.95 4.56
CA ILE A 70 -1.09 3.86 3.37
C ILE A 70 0.32 3.50 3.81
N SER A 71 0.94 2.51 3.16
CA SER A 71 2.36 2.26 3.34
C SER A 71 3.12 2.57 2.05
N LEU A 72 4.23 3.32 2.17
CA LEU A 72 5.16 3.55 1.08
C LEU A 72 6.45 2.79 1.38
N ASN A 73 6.80 1.92 0.45
CA ASN A 73 7.89 0.98 0.60
C ASN A 73 8.91 1.21 -0.52
N PRO A 74 9.97 2.03 -0.30
CA PRO A 74 11.09 2.15 -1.23
C PRO A 74 11.83 0.83 -1.41
N SER A 75 12.77 0.78 -2.35
CA SER A 75 13.65 -0.39 -2.51
C SER A 75 14.52 -0.58 -1.26
N LEU A 76 15.01 -1.80 -1.04
CA LEU A 76 16.00 -2.11 0.00
C LEU A 76 17.31 -1.33 -0.19
N ASP A 77 17.61 -0.95 -1.42
CA ASP A 77 18.83 -0.22 -1.78
C ASP A 77 18.70 1.29 -1.51
N ASP A 78 17.46 1.80 -1.38
CA ASP A 78 17.21 3.22 -1.14
C ASP A 78 17.49 3.59 0.32
N ARG A 79 18.30 4.63 0.51
CA ARG A 79 18.66 5.18 1.83
C ARG A 79 18.05 6.58 1.96
N LEU A 80 16.87 6.68 2.54
CA LEU A 80 16.16 7.94 2.76
C LEU A 80 16.34 8.42 4.20
N THR A 81 16.58 9.72 4.38
CA THR A 81 16.50 10.38 5.68
C THR A 81 15.03 10.59 6.08
N ASP A 82 14.77 10.91 7.36
CA ASP A 82 13.41 11.19 7.84
C ASP A 82 12.79 12.38 7.10
N SER A 83 13.58 13.43 6.84
CA SER A 83 13.13 14.59 6.06
C SER A 83 12.75 14.22 4.62
N GLN A 84 13.50 13.34 3.99
CA GLN A 84 13.16 12.84 2.64
C GLN A 84 11.90 11.97 2.67
N PHE A 85 11.72 11.12 3.68
CA PHE A 85 10.50 10.36 3.88
C PHE A 85 9.27 11.26 4.12
N ALA A 86 9.42 12.31 4.93
CA ALA A 86 8.36 13.30 5.14
C ALA A 86 7.99 14.02 3.84
N GLY A 87 8.99 14.42 3.05
CA GLY A 87 8.80 15.01 1.72
C GLY A 87 8.10 14.06 0.75
N LEU A 88 8.51 12.78 0.74
CA LEU A 88 7.90 11.74 -0.08
C LEU A 88 6.42 11.53 0.28
N ALA A 89 6.11 11.46 1.59
CA ALA A 89 4.74 11.32 2.08
C ALA A 89 3.87 12.52 1.66
N LYS A 90 4.35 13.74 1.89
CA LYS A 90 3.64 14.97 1.54
C LYS A 90 3.28 15.03 0.06
N GLU A 91 4.24 14.74 -0.80
CA GLU A 91 4.01 14.76 -2.24
C GLU A 91 3.12 13.63 -2.72
N TYR A 92 3.23 12.44 -2.12
CA TYR A 92 2.33 11.34 -2.42
C TYR A 92 0.89 11.70 -2.06
N MET A 93 0.65 12.22 -0.85
CA MET A 93 -0.69 12.64 -0.41
C MET A 93 -1.27 13.73 -1.30
N GLN A 94 -0.44 14.70 -1.73
CA GLN A 94 -0.87 15.74 -2.66
C GLN A 94 -1.30 15.17 -4.01
N ARG A 95 -0.52 14.25 -4.60
CA ARG A 95 -0.83 13.63 -5.91
C ARG A 95 -2.06 12.73 -5.85
N MET A 96 -2.33 12.14 -4.69
CA MET A 96 -3.50 11.31 -4.45
C MET A 96 -4.78 12.11 -4.15
N GLY A 97 -4.67 13.45 -3.99
CA GLY A 97 -5.80 14.32 -3.64
C GLY A 97 -6.10 14.36 -2.14
N TYR A 98 -5.19 13.87 -1.32
CA TYR A 98 -5.31 13.86 0.14
C TYR A 98 -4.41 14.91 0.83
N GLY A 99 -3.82 15.85 0.08
CA GLY A 99 -2.86 16.82 0.60
C GLY A 99 -3.42 17.75 1.66
N ASP A 100 -4.72 18.06 1.59
CA ASP A 100 -5.42 18.92 2.55
C ASP A 100 -6.05 18.16 3.73
N GLN A 101 -5.86 16.84 3.78
CA GLN A 101 -6.38 16.02 4.86
C GLN A 101 -5.48 16.06 6.11
N PRO A 102 -6.02 15.82 7.31
CA PRO A 102 -5.19 15.48 8.44
C PRO A 102 -4.52 14.14 8.17
N TYR A 103 -3.21 14.05 8.37
CA TYR A 103 -2.51 12.80 8.32
C TYR A 103 -1.24 12.82 9.17
N ILE A 104 -0.88 11.66 9.68
CA ILE A 104 0.33 11.42 10.45
C ILE A 104 1.20 10.41 9.74
N VAL A 105 2.51 10.63 9.77
CA VAL A 105 3.50 9.80 9.08
C VAL A 105 4.43 9.17 10.11
N TYR A 106 4.47 7.85 10.10
CA TYR A 106 5.38 7.05 10.90
C TYR A 106 6.44 6.43 10.00
N VAL A 107 7.70 6.49 10.40
CA VAL A 107 8.76 5.66 9.83
C VAL A 107 8.88 4.39 10.65
N HIS A 108 8.92 3.24 10.00
CA HIS A 108 9.08 1.92 10.60
C HIS A 108 10.43 1.33 10.21
N GLU A 109 11.06 0.67 11.19
CA GLU A 109 12.36 -0.02 11.08
C GLU A 109 12.28 -1.48 11.60
N ASP A 110 11.04 -2.00 11.75
CA ASP A 110 10.74 -3.33 12.29
C ASP A 110 11.04 -4.49 11.33
N ILE A 111 11.35 -4.19 10.09
CA ILE A 111 11.77 -5.15 9.05
C ILE A 111 13.07 -4.69 8.41
N GLY A 112 13.76 -5.54 7.66
CA GLY A 112 15.07 -5.26 7.06
C GLY A 112 15.16 -4.05 6.13
N ARG A 113 14.10 -3.23 6.02
CA ARG A 113 14.05 -1.96 5.27
C ARG A 113 13.27 -0.92 6.02
N ARG A 114 13.68 0.33 5.87
CA ARG A 114 12.89 1.48 6.32
C ARG A 114 11.72 1.71 5.36
N HIS A 115 10.56 1.95 5.94
CA HIS A 115 9.34 2.25 5.19
C HIS A 115 8.44 3.18 6.01
N ILE A 116 7.47 3.81 5.36
CA ILE A 116 6.58 4.72 6.08
C ILE A 116 5.13 4.23 6.03
N HIS A 117 4.44 4.50 7.13
CA HIS A 117 3.00 4.37 7.26
C HIS A 117 2.37 5.75 7.41
N ILE A 118 1.32 6.00 6.64
CA ILE A 118 0.54 7.24 6.69
C ILE A 118 -0.87 6.85 7.12
N VAL A 119 -1.35 7.45 8.21
CA VAL A 119 -2.74 7.32 8.64
C VAL A 119 -3.46 8.63 8.31
N SER A 120 -4.58 8.53 7.60
CA SER A 120 -5.38 9.67 7.14
C SER A 120 -6.87 9.31 7.06
N THR A 121 -7.69 10.23 6.57
CA THR A 121 -9.10 10.01 6.24
C THR A 121 -9.39 10.34 4.78
N CYS A 122 -10.34 9.62 4.17
CA CYS A 122 -10.83 9.92 2.82
C CYS A 122 -12.04 10.84 2.79
N VAL A 123 -12.39 11.47 3.92
CA VAL A 123 -13.52 12.41 4.03
C VAL A 123 -12.97 13.80 4.33
N ASN A 124 -13.41 14.81 3.59
CA ASN A 124 -13.01 16.19 3.80
C ASN A 124 -13.82 16.90 4.92
N GLU A 125 -13.44 18.12 5.27
CA GLU A 125 -14.12 18.93 6.32
C GLU A 125 -15.60 19.20 6.03
N LYS A 126 -16.02 19.12 4.75
CA LYS A 126 -17.42 19.30 4.35
C LYS A 126 -18.24 18.01 4.44
N GLY A 127 -17.62 16.92 4.88
CA GLY A 127 -18.25 15.61 4.93
C GLY A 127 -18.35 14.89 3.57
N GLU A 128 -17.61 15.36 2.56
CA GLU A 128 -17.60 14.73 1.24
C GLU A 128 -16.50 13.70 1.17
N LYS A 129 -16.79 12.54 0.61
CA LYS A 129 -15.78 11.54 0.31
C LYS A 129 -14.91 12.02 -0.86
N ILE A 130 -13.59 12.03 -0.66
CA ILE A 130 -12.62 12.34 -1.71
C ILE A 130 -12.67 11.27 -2.77
N ASP A 131 -12.63 11.68 -4.04
CA ASP A 131 -12.70 10.77 -5.18
C ASP A 131 -11.57 9.73 -5.14
N ASP A 132 -11.97 8.48 -5.18
CA ASP A 132 -11.09 7.31 -5.20
C ASP A 132 -11.17 6.53 -6.52
N ALA A 133 -11.79 7.10 -7.55
CA ALA A 133 -11.81 6.49 -8.86
C ALA A 133 -10.38 6.25 -9.38
N TYR A 134 -10.17 5.05 -9.91
CA TYR A 134 -8.86 4.62 -10.42
C TYR A 134 -7.70 4.81 -9.43
N GLU A 135 -7.97 4.75 -8.12
CA GLU A 135 -7.01 5.02 -7.05
C GLU A 135 -5.70 4.22 -7.22
N TRP A 136 -5.80 2.97 -7.63
CA TRP A 136 -4.62 2.14 -7.88
C TRP A 136 -3.74 2.69 -9.01
N ASN A 137 -4.35 3.07 -10.15
CA ASN A 137 -3.62 3.62 -11.30
C ASN A 137 -2.98 4.97 -10.96
N ARG A 138 -3.72 5.84 -10.23
CA ARG A 138 -3.21 7.13 -9.72
C ARG A 138 -2.03 6.91 -8.77
N SER A 139 -2.15 5.96 -7.86
CA SER A 139 -1.10 5.61 -6.91
C SER A 139 0.16 5.09 -7.62
N MET A 140 0.01 4.22 -8.61
CA MET A 140 1.15 3.72 -9.40
C MET A 140 1.84 4.85 -10.16
N LYS A 141 1.08 5.75 -10.79
CA LYS A 141 1.63 6.93 -11.48
C LYS A 141 2.38 7.83 -10.50
N ALA A 142 1.77 8.15 -9.36
CA ALA A 142 2.39 8.93 -8.30
C ALA A 142 3.71 8.29 -7.81
N CYS A 143 3.73 6.98 -7.57
CA CYS A 143 4.95 6.27 -7.17
C CYS A 143 6.06 6.42 -8.22
N ARG A 144 5.77 6.23 -9.52
CA ARG A 144 6.79 6.36 -10.58
C ARG A 144 7.34 7.78 -10.71
N GLU A 145 6.49 8.79 -10.52
CA GLU A 145 6.93 10.19 -10.52
C GLU A 145 7.81 10.51 -9.32
N LEU A 146 7.45 9.99 -8.13
CA LEU A 146 8.22 10.17 -6.91
C LEU A 146 9.55 9.42 -6.94
N GLU A 147 9.57 8.18 -7.43
CA GLU A 147 10.81 7.42 -7.64
C GLU A 147 11.80 8.24 -8.48
N ARG A 148 11.33 8.85 -9.59
CA ARG A 148 12.20 9.71 -10.43
C ARG A 148 12.63 10.98 -9.72
N LYS A 149 11.70 11.66 -9.01
CA LYS A 149 11.98 12.93 -8.34
C LYS A 149 12.97 12.79 -7.20
N PHE A 150 12.86 11.71 -6.41
CA PHE A 150 13.72 11.44 -5.25
C PHE A 150 14.93 10.58 -5.59
N GLY A 151 15.14 10.25 -6.87
CA GLY A 151 16.26 9.42 -7.33
C GLY A 151 16.22 7.99 -6.78
N LEU A 152 15.02 7.46 -6.54
CA LEU A 152 14.85 6.14 -5.97
C LEU A 152 14.91 5.07 -7.06
N LYS A 153 15.35 3.88 -6.67
CA LYS A 153 15.32 2.72 -7.54
C LYS A 153 13.88 2.38 -7.93
N GLN A 154 13.62 2.33 -9.22
CA GLN A 154 12.30 1.90 -9.69
C GLN A 154 12.06 0.46 -9.25
N VAL A 155 11.01 0.26 -8.46
CA VAL A 155 10.56 -1.09 -8.11
C VAL A 155 9.95 -1.69 -9.36
N GLU A 156 10.63 -2.65 -9.96
CA GLU A 156 10.14 -3.39 -11.12
C GLU A 156 8.77 -3.98 -10.80
N ASP A 157 7.86 -3.86 -11.75
CA ASP A 157 6.56 -4.48 -11.60
C ASP A 157 6.75 -5.99 -11.74
N LYS A 158 6.77 -6.69 -10.60
CA LYS A 158 6.88 -8.17 -10.58
C LYS A 158 5.81 -8.86 -11.43
N ARG A 159 4.76 -8.14 -11.86
CA ARG A 159 3.82 -8.63 -12.86
C ARG A 159 4.43 -8.75 -14.25
N LYS A 160 5.47 -7.96 -14.61
CA LYS A 160 6.19 -8.14 -15.88
C LYS A 160 7.03 -9.39 -15.88
N GLU A 161 7.65 -9.75 -14.76
CA GLU A 161 8.37 -11.05 -14.63
C GLU A 161 7.41 -12.25 -14.67
N LEU A 162 6.16 -12.06 -14.20
CA LEU A 162 5.09 -13.06 -14.31
C LEU A 162 4.47 -13.13 -15.71
N LEU A 163 4.80 -12.20 -16.60
CA LEU A 163 4.35 -12.17 -18.01
C LEU A 163 5.31 -12.82 -18.99
N GLU A 164 6.50 -13.23 -18.58
CA GLU A 164 7.21 -14.27 -19.32
C GLU A 164 6.41 -15.57 -19.16
N PRO A 165 5.89 -16.14 -20.26
CA PRO A 165 5.04 -17.29 -20.14
C PRO A 165 5.81 -18.42 -19.48
N TYR A 166 5.46 -18.76 -18.25
CA TYR A 166 5.96 -19.95 -17.57
C TYR A 166 5.37 -21.19 -18.27
N LEU A 167 5.79 -21.38 -19.53
CA LEU A 167 5.39 -22.51 -20.36
C LEU A 167 6.24 -23.77 -20.02
N LYS A 168 6.76 -23.86 -18.79
CA LYS A 168 7.39 -25.08 -18.28
C LYS A 168 6.31 -26.08 -17.92
N LYS A 169 6.51 -27.32 -18.30
CA LYS A 169 5.63 -28.44 -17.93
C LYS A 169 5.59 -28.59 -16.41
N ALA A 170 4.43 -28.95 -15.86
CA ALA A 170 4.33 -29.27 -14.45
C ALA A 170 5.18 -30.51 -14.15
N ASP A 171 6.00 -30.39 -13.09
CA ASP A 171 6.81 -31.50 -12.57
C ASP A 171 6.18 -31.97 -11.26
N TYR A 172 5.54 -33.10 -11.30
CA TYR A 172 4.85 -33.70 -10.16
C TYR A 172 5.78 -34.36 -9.14
N GLN A 173 7.09 -34.47 -9.48
CA GLN A 173 8.09 -35.10 -8.60
C GLN A 173 8.90 -34.07 -7.82
N SER A 174 8.81 -32.80 -8.15
CA SER A 174 9.60 -31.75 -7.51
C SER A 174 8.76 -30.57 -7.05
N GLY A 175 8.97 -30.11 -5.82
CA GLY A 175 8.45 -28.86 -5.26
C GLY A 175 6.93 -28.85 -4.99
N ASP A 176 6.38 -27.66 -4.83
CA ASP A 176 4.95 -27.42 -4.58
C ASP A 176 4.15 -27.53 -5.91
N VAL A 177 3.63 -28.72 -6.18
CA VAL A 177 2.84 -29.04 -7.38
C VAL A 177 1.62 -28.11 -7.51
N LYS A 178 0.92 -27.81 -6.41
CA LYS A 178 -0.24 -26.91 -6.40
C LYS A 178 0.13 -25.50 -6.88
N LYS A 179 1.27 -25.01 -6.45
CA LYS A 179 1.81 -23.70 -6.85
C LYS A 179 2.25 -23.72 -8.31
N GLN A 180 2.88 -24.79 -8.78
CA GLN A 180 3.26 -24.96 -10.18
C GLN A 180 2.02 -24.93 -11.09
N VAL A 181 1.01 -25.76 -10.81
CA VAL A 181 -0.25 -25.83 -11.57
C VAL A 181 -0.94 -24.46 -11.57
N SER A 182 -1.07 -23.80 -10.40
CA SER A 182 -1.67 -22.46 -10.30
C SER A 182 -0.95 -21.42 -11.16
N ASN A 183 0.38 -21.45 -11.18
CA ASN A 183 1.18 -20.53 -11.98
C ASN A 183 1.02 -20.79 -13.48
N ILE A 184 1.04 -22.06 -13.91
CA ILE A 184 0.86 -22.45 -15.31
C ILE A 184 -0.54 -22.03 -15.81
N VAL A 185 -1.59 -22.34 -15.05
CA VAL A 185 -2.97 -21.97 -15.38
C VAL A 185 -3.12 -20.46 -15.52
N LYS A 186 -2.61 -19.68 -14.59
CA LYS A 186 -2.63 -18.21 -14.63
C LYS A 186 -1.84 -17.64 -15.80
N SER A 187 -0.67 -18.22 -16.09
CA SER A 187 0.18 -17.78 -17.21
C SER A 187 -0.40 -18.15 -18.56
N ALA A 188 -1.10 -19.29 -18.64
CA ALA A 188 -1.81 -19.68 -19.85
C ALA A 188 -3.04 -18.81 -20.10
N PHE A 189 -3.76 -18.39 -19.07
CA PHE A 189 -5.02 -17.63 -19.20
C PHE A 189 -4.82 -16.14 -19.53
N GLY A 190 -3.72 -15.52 -19.05
CA GLY A 190 -3.51 -14.07 -19.16
C GLY A 190 -3.10 -13.58 -20.56
N PRO A 191 -1.99 -14.10 -21.14
CA PRO A 191 -1.42 -13.59 -22.39
C PRO A 191 -2.06 -14.14 -23.66
N TYR A 192 -2.72 -15.29 -23.60
CA TYR A 192 -3.28 -15.97 -24.77
C TYR A 192 -4.78 -15.80 -24.87
N ARG A 193 -5.27 -15.52 -26.10
CA ARG A 193 -6.70 -15.57 -26.43
C ARG A 193 -7.00 -16.90 -27.09
N TYR A 194 -7.88 -17.68 -26.50
CA TYR A 194 -8.26 -18.98 -27.01
C TYR A 194 -9.58 -18.85 -27.80
N LEU A 195 -9.63 -19.50 -28.96
CA LEU A 195 -10.82 -19.56 -29.80
C LEU A 195 -11.89 -20.48 -29.19
N SER A 196 -11.51 -21.42 -28.34
CA SER A 196 -12.43 -22.35 -27.69
C SER A 196 -11.83 -22.89 -26.39
N PHE A 197 -12.67 -23.45 -25.52
CA PHE A 197 -12.22 -24.18 -24.33
C PHE A 197 -11.34 -25.39 -24.69
N GLY A 198 -11.64 -26.05 -25.83
CA GLY A 198 -10.82 -27.17 -26.32
C GLY A 198 -9.37 -26.77 -26.63
N ALA A 199 -9.15 -25.58 -27.22
CA ALA A 199 -7.81 -25.07 -27.49
C ALA A 199 -7.04 -24.79 -26.18
N TYR A 200 -7.71 -24.25 -25.18
CA TYR A 200 -7.12 -24.01 -23.84
C TYR A 200 -6.77 -25.32 -23.13
N SER A 201 -7.69 -26.28 -23.12
CA SER A 201 -7.48 -27.61 -22.54
C SER A 201 -6.33 -28.36 -23.21
N ALA A 202 -6.22 -28.29 -24.55
CA ALA A 202 -5.11 -28.89 -25.29
C ALA A 202 -3.75 -28.30 -24.90
N LEU A 203 -3.68 -26.97 -24.63
CA LEU A 203 -2.46 -26.35 -24.13
C LEU A 203 -2.09 -26.85 -22.73
N LEU A 204 -3.06 -26.91 -21.81
CA LEU A 204 -2.84 -27.42 -20.46
C LEU A 204 -2.34 -28.86 -20.47
N THR A 205 -2.93 -29.71 -21.32
CA THR A 205 -2.47 -31.11 -21.49
C THR A 205 -1.02 -31.19 -21.94
N ARG A 206 -0.57 -30.32 -22.87
CA ARG A 206 0.82 -30.23 -23.30
C ARG A 206 1.78 -29.79 -22.18
N LEU A 207 1.25 -29.13 -21.16
CA LEU A 207 1.98 -28.67 -19.97
C LEU A 207 1.87 -29.65 -18.78
N ASN A 208 1.45 -30.88 -19.04
CA ASN A 208 1.22 -31.95 -18.04
C ASN A 208 0.11 -31.60 -17.05
N ILE A 209 -0.92 -30.86 -17.43
CA ILE A 209 -2.07 -30.58 -16.61
C ILE A 209 -3.28 -31.24 -17.30
N ALA A 210 -3.87 -32.22 -16.65
CA ALA A 210 -5.14 -32.78 -17.08
C ALA A 210 -6.26 -31.78 -16.77
N ALA A 211 -7.03 -31.38 -17.79
CA ALA A 211 -8.15 -30.44 -17.71
C ALA A 211 -9.44 -31.08 -18.21
#